data_3991998aeb96d5d71c14c44e36dc6ab8
#
_entry.id   3991998aeb96d5d71c14c44e36dc6ab8
#
_cell.length_a   1.000
_cell.length_b   1.000
_cell.length_c   1.000
_cell.angle_alpha   90.00
_cell.angle_beta   90.00
_cell.angle_gamma   90.00
#
_symmetry.space_group_name_H-M   'P 1'
#
loop_
_entity.id
_entity.type
_entity.pdbx_description
1 polymer ?
#
loop_
_entity_poly.entity_id
_entity_poly.type
_entity_poly.pdbx_seq_one_letter_code
_entity_poly.pdbx_strand_id
1 'polypeptide(L)'
;VQKNVDRILELDDSELVEAFLDLMERHKMVVENAGLLTVAALRHLDFKGKNVVCVLSGGNMDVITMASLVQHGLICRGRIFTFSVMLPDRPGALRRVADIIAKCNGNIIKLEHNQFVNINRNSGVELRVTLEAFGHDHKQEILETLRENGLEAQIVGTNDPYSS
;
A
#
# COMPACT_ATOMS: atom_id res chain seq x y z
N VAL A 1 -14.50 -27.05 23.10
CA VAL A 1 -14.80 -26.13 22.00
C VAL A 1 -16.21 -26.44 21.46
N GLN A 2 -16.51 -27.65 20.95
CA GLN A 2 -17.75 -27.95 20.23
C GLN A 2 -19.09 -27.70 20.99
N LYS A 3 -19.08 -27.63 22.34
CA LYS A 3 -20.31 -27.40 23.13
C LYS A 3 -20.65 -25.93 23.37
N ASN A 4 -19.68 -25.01 23.22
CA ASN A 4 -19.79 -23.62 23.65
C ASN A 4 -19.37 -22.61 22.58
N VAL A 5 -19.17 -23.06 21.33
CA VAL A 5 -18.76 -22.23 20.19
C VAL A 5 -19.74 -22.46 19.06
N ASP A 6 -20.43 -21.41 18.64
CA ASP A 6 -21.44 -21.47 17.58
C ASP A 6 -20.78 -21.51 16.20
N ARG A 7 -19.66 -20.78 16.03
CA ARG A 7 -18.97 -20.66 14.75
C ARG A 7 -17.48 -20.37 14.92
N ILE A 8 -16.66 -20.93 14.03
CA ILE A 8 -15.24 -20.59 13.86
C ILE A 8 -15.09 -19.92 12.50
N LEU A 9 -14.33 -18.82 12.45
CA LEU A 9 -13.98 -18.11 11.23
C LEU A 9 -12.47 -18.19 11.02
N GLU A 10 -12.07 -18.41 9.78
CA GLU A 10 -10.68 -18.31 9.33
C GLU A 10 -10.53 -16.96 8.61
N LEU A 11 -9.40 -16.30 8.81
CA LEU A 11 -9.12 -14.96 8.29
C LEU A 11 -7.75 -14.97 7.63
N ASP A 12 -7.61 -14.20 6.57
CA ASP A 12 -6.35 -14.00 5.88
C ASP A 12 -5.50 -12.91 6.56
N ASP A 13 -4.18 -12.98 6.43
CA ASP A 13 -3.26 -12.00 6.98
C ASP A 13 -3.54 -10.58 6.45
N SER A 14 -4.00 -10.44 5.21
CA SER A 14 -4.40 -9.16 4.64
C SER A 14 -5.55 -8.50 5.39
N GLU A 15 -6.49 -9.28 5.93
CA GLU A 15 -7.61 -8.78 6.71
C GLU A 15 -7.16 -8.28 8.10
N LEU A 16 -6.12 -8.91 8.67
CA LEU A 16 -5.50 -8.45 9.91
C LEU A 16 -4.79 -7.11 9.72
N VAL A 17 -4.08 -6.95 8.61
CA VAL A 17 -3.43 -5.68 8.24
C VAL A 17 -4.47 -4.55 8.11
N GLU A 18 -5.59 -4.83 7.46
CA GLU A 18 -6.69 -3.86 7.34
C GLU A 18 -7.30 -3.50 8.71
N ALA A 19 -7.55 -4.50 9.57
CA ALA A 19 -8.05 -4.27 10.91
C ALA A 19 -7.07 -3.47 11.78
N PHE A 20 -5.77 -3.74 11.63
CA PHE A 20 -4.71 -2.99 12.32
C PHE A 20 -4.73 -1.51 11.93
N LEU A 21 -4.77 -1.20 10.64
CA LEU A 21 -4.82 0.19 10.17
C LEU A 21 -6.11 0.89 10.63
N ASP A 22 -7.25 0.22 10.59
CA ASP A 22 -8.51 0.80 11.04
C ASP A 22 -8.46 1.16 12.54
N LEU A 23 -7.93 0.27 13.38
CA LEU A 23 -7.78 0.55 14.81
C LEU A 23 -6.77 1.69 15.07
N MET A 24 -5.65 1.67 14.36
CA MET A 24 -4.61 2.69 14.53
C MET A 24 -5.06 4.06 14.03
N GLU A 25 -5.68 4.14 12.85
CA GLU A 25 -6.07 5.42 12.24
C GLU A 25 -7.31 6.02 12.91
N ARG A 26 -8.33 5.21 13.23
CA ARG A 26 -9.61 5.69 13.76
C ARG A 26 -9.68 5.73 15.26
N HIS A 27 -9.07 4.75 15.93
CA HIS A 27 -9.18 4.57 17.38
C HIS A 27 -7.89 4.87 18.15
N LYS A 28 -6.76 5.06 17.45
CA LYS A 28 -5.44 5.31 18.05
C LYS A 28 -4.98 4.16 18.97
N MET A 29 -5.34 2.93 18.58
CA MET A 29 -5.05 1.72 19.34
C MET A 29 -4.06 0.85 18.56
N VAL A 30 -3.09 0.29 19.27
CA VAL A 30 -2.16 -0.73 18.78
C VAL A 30 -2.51 -2.04 19.46
N VAL A 31 -2.83 -3.05 18.67
CA VAL A 31 -3.26 -4.37 19.13
C VAL A 31 -2.45 -5.43 18.37
N GLU A 32 -1.97 -6.45 19.06
CA GLU A 32 -1.24 -7.56 18.45
C GLU A 32 -2.13 -8.40 17.52
N ASN A 33 -1.51 -9.19 16.62
CA ASN A 33 -2.22 -9.95 15.58
C ASN A 33 -3.36 -10.81 16.12
N ALA A 34 -3.16 -11.48 17.26
CA ALA A 34 -4.19 -12.31 17.88
C ALA A 34 -5.42 -11.49 18.33
N GLY A 35 -5.21 -10.28 18.80
CA GLY A 35 -6.28 -9.36 19.21
C GLY A 35 -7.04 -8.75 18.02
N LEU A 36 -6.39 -8.63 16.84
CA LEU A 36 -7.01 -8.10 15.63
C LEU A 36 -8.05 -9.04 15.01
N LEU A 37 -7.95 -10.35 15.27
CA LEU A 37 -8.85 -11.36 14.71
C LEU A 37 -10.32 -11.02 14.93
N THR A 38 -10.68 -10.50 16.11
CA THR A 38 -12.08 -10.18 16.43
C THR A 38 -12.62 -9.00 15.63
N VAL A 39 -11.78 -8.03 15.30
CA VAL A 39 -12.14 -6.86 14.47
C VAL A 39 -12.19 -7.24 13.00
N ALA A 40 -11.19 -7.97 12.51
CA ALA A 40 -11.15 -8.46 11.13
C ALA A 40 -12.36 -9.34 10.82
N ALA A 41 -12.79 -10.21 11.76
CA ALA A 41 -13.95 -11.08 11.63
C ALA A 41 -15.27 -10.33 11.42
N LEU A 42 -15.38 -9.05 11.78
CA LEU A 42 -16.61 -8.28 11.57
C LEU A 42 -17.02 -8.22 10.09
N ARG A 43 -16.08 -8.31 9.18
CA ARG A 43 -16.36 -8.29 7.72
C ARG A 43 -17.10 -9.54 7.24
N HIS A 44 -17.04 -10.63 8.01
CA HIS A 44 -17.68 -11.91 7.71
C HIS A 44 -19.00 -12.13 8.48
N LEU A 45 -19.42 -11.15 9.27
CA LEU A 45 -20.59 -11.23 10.11
C LEU A 45 -21.68 -10.25 9.68
N ASP A 46 -22.92 -10.73 9.60
CA ASP A 46 -24.08 -9.84 9.53
C ASP A 46 -24.47 -9.41 10.94
N PHE A 47 -24.14 -8.18 11.28
CA PHE A 47 -24.42 -7.58 12.59
C PHE A 47 -25.39 -6.40 12.53
N LYS A 48 -26.06 -6.18 11.41
CA LYS A 48 -27.03 -5.08 11.27
C LYS A 48 -28.12 -5.19 12.33
N GLY A 49 -28.24 -4.16 13.15
CA GLY A 49 -29.20 -4.10 14.27
C GLY A 49 -28.81 -4.93 15.50
N LYS A 50 -27.57 -5.43 15.57
CA LYS A 50 -27.05 -6.20 16.71
C LYS A 50 -26.00 -5.40 17.46
N ASN A 51 -25.89 -5.64 18.76
CA ASN A 51 -24.75 -5.17 19.57
C ASN A 51 -23.64 -6.21 19.47
N VAL A 52 -22.47 -5.80 18.96
CA VAL A 52 -21.30 -6.67 18.82
C VAL A 52 -20.21 -6.18 19.76
N VAL A 53 -19.61 -7.10 20.49
CA VAL A 53 -18.46 -6.82 21.36
C VAL A 53 -17.25 -7.58 20.81
N CYS A 54 -16.22 -6.83 20.44
CA CYS A 54 -14.92 -7.37 20.07
C CYS A 54 -13.96 -7.28 21.26
N VAL A 55 -13.41 -8.41 21.68
CA VAL A 55 -12.39 -8.45 22.73
C VAL A 55 -11.03 -8.25 22.09
N LEU A 56 -10.43 -7.09 22.35
CA LEU A 56 -9.06 -6.78 21.94
C LEU A 56 -8.11 -7.29 23.01
N SER A 57 -7.38 -8.36 22.71
CA SER A 57 -6.44 -8.96 23.64
C SER A 57 -5.00 -8.75 23.18
N GLY A 58 -4.16 -8.30 24.10
CA GLY A 58 -2.73 -8.13 23.84
C GLY A 58 -2.35 -6.86 23.08
N GLY A 59 -1.20 -6.36 23.38
CA GLY A 59 -0.57 -5.19 22.75
C GLY A 59 0.95 -5.35 22.64
N ASN A 60 1.44 -6.59 22.78
CA ASN A 60 2.87 -6.89 22.69
C ASN A 60 3.31 -7.02 21.24
N MET A 61 3.33 -5.89 20.55
CA MET A 61 3.81 -5.79 19.18
C MET A 61 5.12 -5.03 19.16
N ASP A 62 6.15 -5.60 18.54
CA ASP A 62 7.41 -4.90 18.35
C ASP A 62 7.29 -3.82 17.26
N VAL A 63 8.18 -2.83 17.34
CA VAL A 63 8.13 -1.64 16.45
C VAL A 63 8.40 -2.00 14.98
N ILE A 64 9.22 -3.01 14.72
CA ILE A 64 9.56 -3.43 13.36
C ILE A 64 8.34 -4.08 12.70
N THR A 65 7.68 -4.99 13.41
CA THR A 65 6.42 -5.61 12.95
C THR A 65 5.35 -4.55 12.71
N MET A 66 5.22 -3.58 13.62
CA MET A 66 4.27 -2.46 13.45
C MET A 66 4.58 -1.65 12.19
N ALA A 67 5.85 -1.29 11.96
CA ALA A 67 6.25 -0.54 10.77
C ALA A 67 5.94 -1.31 9.47
N SER A 68 6.22 -2.62 9.47
CA SER A 68 5.90 -3.50 8.34
C SER A 68 4.40 -3.58 8.07
N LEU A 69 3.57 -3.77 9.10
CA LEU A 69 2.11 -3.79 8.96
C LEU A 69 1.56 -2.47 8.40
N VAL A 70 2.06 -1.32 8.90
CA VAL A 70 1.68 0.00 8.39
C VAL A 70 2.04 0.13 6.92
N GLN A 71 3.27 -0.17 6.55
CA GLN A 71 3.73 -0.06 5.17
C GLN A 71 2.92 -0.97 4.25
N HIS A 72 2.75 -2.24 4.62
CA HIS A 72 1.98 -3.20 3.83
C HIS A 72 0.52 -2.76 3.67
N GLY A 73 -0.10 -2.29 4.73
CA GLY A 73 -1.47 -1.79 4.66
C GLY A 73 -1.63 -0.53 3.81
N LEU A 74 -0.66 0.38 3.82
CA LEU A 74 -0.68 1.55 2.93
C LEU A 74 -0.56 1.14 1.46
N ILE A 75 0.25 0.12 1.16
CA ILE A 75 0.36 -0.46 -0.18
C ILE A 75 -0.97 -1.12 -0.59
N CYS A 76 -1.54 -1.97 0.27
CA CYS A 76 -2.83 -2.62 0.01
C CYS A 76 -3.97 -1.63 -0.22
N ARG A 77 -3.96 -0.48 0.45
CA ARG A 77 -4.94 0.60 0.26
C ARG A 77 -4.64 1.51 -0.94
N GLY A 78 -3.61 1.22 -1.72
CA GLY A 78 -3.20 2.05 -2.85
C GLY A 78 -2.68 3.43 -2.46
N ARG A 79 -2.31 3.62 -1.17
CA ARG A 79 -1.77 4.88 -0.66
C ARG A 79 -0.28 5.02 -0.91
N ILE A 80 0.43 3.90 -1.06
CA ILE A 80 1.81 3.85 -1.52
C ILE A 80 1.89 2.87 -2.68
N PHE A 81 2.52 3.27 -3.77
CA PHE A 81 2.79 2.40 -4.90
C PHE A 81 4.05 2.83 -5.64
N THR A 82 4.64 1.89 -6.36
CA THR A 82 5.82 2.13 -7.20
C THR A 82 5.47 1.83 -8.66
N PHE A 83 5.88 2.70 -9.55
CA PHE A 83 5.84 2.43 -10.99
C PHE A 83 7.22 2.64 -11.61
N SER A 84 7.45 1.99 -12.74
CA SER A 84 8.59 2.28 -13.61
C SER A 84 8.11 2.87 -14.93
N VAL A 85 8.92 3.75 -15.49
CA VAL A 85 8.71 4.34 -16.81
C VAL A 85 10.04 4.49 -17.54
N MET A 86 10.04 4.19 -18.84
CA MET A 86 11.22 4.41 -19.69
C MET A 86 11.24 5.84 -20.20
N LEU A 87 12.33 6.53 -19.95
CA LEU A 87 12.54 7.92 -20.37
C LEU A 87 13.70 8.01 -21.38
N PRO A 88 13.62 8.94 -22.35
CA PRO A 88 14.79 9.26 -23.16
C PRO A 88 15.88 9.89 -22.26
N ASP A 89 17.14 9.49 -22.46
CA ASP A 89 18.29 10.04 -21.72
C ASP A 89 18.64 11.44 -22.23
N ARG A 90 17.84 12.41 -21.80
CA ARG A 90 18.02 13.82 -22.16
C ARG A 90 17.55 14.75 -21.02
N PRO A 91 18.17 15.97 -20.91
CA PRO A 91 17.75 16.96 -19.94
C PRO A 91 16.24 17.27 -20.02
N GLY A 92 15.59 17.35 -18.86
CA GLY A 92 14.17 17.70 -18.75
C GLY A 92 13.20 16.53 -18.77
N ALA A 93 13.61 15.30 -19.15
CA ALA A 93 12.71 14.14 -19.16
C ALA A 93 12.14 13.83 -17.76
N LEU A 94 12.99 13.83 -16.75
CA LEU A 94 12.59 13.64 -15.33
C LEU A 94 11.62 14.74 -14.86
N ARG A 95 11.91 16.01 -15.21
CA ARG A 95 11.05 17.14 -14.83
C ARG A 95 9.61 16.93 -15.33
N ARG A 96 9.43 16.45 -16.56
CA ARG A 96 8.11 16.20 -17.14
C ARG A 96 7.30 15.19 -16.31
N VAL A 97 7.93 14.13 -15.82
CA VAL A 97 7.28 13.14 -14.94
C VAL A 97 6.87 13.79 -13.62
N ALA A 98 7.79 14.53 -12.99
CA ALA A 98 7.52 15.21 -11.72
C ALA A 98 6.39 16.26 -11.85
N ASP A 99 6.36 17.03 -12.93
CA ASP A 99 5.32 18.05 -13.19
C ASP A 99 3.93 17.39 -13.35
N ILE A 100 3.84 16.23 -13.98
CA ILE A 100 2.58 15.47 -14.13
C ILE A 100 2.09 14.97 -12.76
N ILE A 101 2.99 14.34 -12.00
CA ILE A 101 2.66 13.82 -10.67
C ILE A 101 2.17 14.94 -9.75
N ALA A 102 2.87 16.08 -9.77
CA ALA A 102 2.51 17.25 -8.96
C ALA A 102 1.13 17.82 -9.34
N LYS A 103 0.78 17.84 -10.63
CA LYS A 103 -0.55 18.28 -11.10
C LYS A 103 -1.67 17.37 -10.61
N CYS A 104 -1.40 16.09 -10.45
CA CYS A 104 -2.33 15.12 -9.88
C CYS A 104 -2.30 15.11 -8.32
N ASN A 105 -1.56 16.00 -7.66
CA ASN A 105 -1.36 16.01 -6.21
C ASN A 105 -0.70 14.73 -5.65
N GLY A 106 0.05 13.99 -6.46
CA GLY A 106 0.86 12.88 -6.01
C GLY A 106 2.12 13.36 -5.30
N ASN A 107 2.49 12.73 -4.20
CA ASN A 107 3.71 13.05 -3.46
C ASN A 107 4.80 12.00 -3.74
N ILE A 108 5.96 12.44 -4.23
CA ILE A 108 7.08 11.53 -4.51
C ILE A 108 7.83 11.24 -3.21
N ILE A 109 7.82 9.95 -2.81
CA ILE A 109 8.55 9.46 -1.62
C ILE A 109 9.97 9.05 -1.99
N LYS A 110 10.11 8.33 -3.12
CA LYS A 110 11.39 7.81 -3.58
C LYS A 110 11.48 7.89 -5.09
N LEU A 111 12.69 8.19 -5.57
CA LEU A 111 12.98 8.26 -6.99
C LEU A 111 14.32 7.56 -7.25
N GLU A 112 14.31 6.59 -8.15
CA GLU A 112 15.48 5.83 -8.56
C GLU A 112 15.67 6.00 -10.08
N HIS A 113 16.74 6.68 -10.45
CA HIS A 113 17.10 6.94 -11.84
C HIS A 113 18.30 6.07 -12.22
N ASN A 114 18.08 4.99 -12.94
CA ASN A 114 19.06 3.96 -13.19
C ASN A 114 19.61 4.05 -14.62
N GLN A 115 20.76 4.73 -14.79
CA GLN A 115 21.39 4.94 -16.10
C GLN A 115 22.22 3.76 -16.58
N PHE A 116 22.57 2.80 -15.70
CA PHE A 116 23.54 1.74 -16.00
C PHE A 116 22.92 0.38 -16.33
N VAL A 117 21.59 0.27 -16.37
CA VAL A 117 20.90 -1.01 -16.62
C VAL A 117 20.96 -1.42 -18.10
N ASN A 118 21.09 -0.49 -19.02
CA ASN A 118 21.16 -0.79 -20.46
C ASN A 118 22.50 -0.38 -21.07
N ILE A 119 23.21 -1.37 -21.63
CA ILE A 119 24.46 -1.17 -22.41
C ILE A 119 24.20 -0.32 -23.67
N ASN A 120 22.99 -0.31 -24.20
CA ASN A 120 22.57 0.51 -25.33
C ASN A 120 21.94 1.83 -24.86
N ARG A 121 22.70 2.91 -24.92
CA ARG A 121 22.24 4.29 -24.63
C ARG A 121 21.01 4.73 -25.47
N ASN A 122 20.71 4.04 -26.56
CA ASN A 122 19.57 4.34 -27.43
C ASN A 122 18.21 3.82 -26.89
N SER A 123 18.19 3.00 -25.85
CA SER A 123 16.96 2.38 -25.32
C SER A 123 16.28 3.15 -24.19
N GLY A 124 16.84 4.30 -23.79
CA GLY A 124 16.28 5.10 -22.68
C GLY A 124 16.78 4.63 -21.30
N VAL A 125 16.34 5.34 -20.29
CA VAL A 125 16.70 5.13 -18.89
C VAL A 125 15.44 4.77 -18.11
N GLU A 126 15.51 3.73 -17.28
CA GLU A 126 14.42 3.38 -16.38
C GLU A 126 14.37 4.36 -15.20
N LEU A 127 13.23 4.99 -15.03
CA LEU A 127 12.90 5.76 -13.84
C LEU A 127 11.90 4.97 -13.00
N ARG A 128 12.25 4.66 -11.75
CA ARG A 128 11.32 4.10 -10.75
C ARG A 128 10.91 5.17 -9.78
N VAL A 129 9.61 5.32 -9.59
CA VAL A 129 9.05 6.33 -8.70
C VAL A 129 8.10 5.67 -7.71
N THR A 130 8.38 5.88 -6.43
CA THR A 130 7.45 5.49 -5.36
C THR A 130 6.68 6.73 -4.93
N LEU A 131 5.36 6.62 -4.95
CA LEU A 131 4.42 7.70 -4.66
C LEU A 131 3.58 7.41 -3.44
N GLU A 132 3.21 8.48 -2.75
CA GLU A 132 2.06 8.53 -1.86
C GLU A 132 0.85 9.07 -2.63
N ALA A 133 -0.28 8.40 -2.48
CA ALA A 133 -1.57 8.74 -3.07
C ALA A 133 -2.68 8.67 -2.01
N PHE A 134 -3.89 9.11 -2.37
CA PHE A 134 -5.05 9.11 -1.46
C PHE A 134 -5.83 7.78 -1.49
N GLY A 135 -5.41 6.80 -2.29
CA GLY A 135 -6.04 5.50 -2.46
C GLY A 135 -6.04 5.03 -3.90
N HIS A 136 -6.80 3.96 -4.17
CA HIS A 136 -6.80 3.30 -5.48
C HIS A 136 -7.26 4.21 -6.62
N ASP A 137 -8.30 5.01 -6.43
CA ASP A 137 -8.83 5.90 -7.47
C ASP A 137 -7.79 6.95 -7.85
N HIS A 138 -7.17 7.58 -6.87
CA HIS A 138 -6.11 8.57 -7.11
C HIS A 138 -4.85 7.94 -7.74
N LYS A 139 -4.46 6.73 -7.31
CA LYS A 139 -3.41 5.96 -7.98
C LYS A 139 -3.73 5.75 -9.47
N GLN A 140 -4.97 5.38 -9.79
CA GLN A 140 -5.41 5.15 -11.15
C GLN A 140 -5.37 6.43 -11.98
N GLU A 141 -5.88 7.54 -11.43
CA GLU A 141 -5.82 8.88 -12.05
C GLU A 141 -4.38 9.27 -12.43
N ILE A 142 -3.42 9.09 -11.51
CA ILE A 142 -2.02 9.39 -11.77
C ILE A 142 -1.48 8.55 -12.95
N LEU A 143 -1.75 7.25 -12.97
CA LEU A 143 -1.28 6.34 -14.01
C LEU A 143 -1.91 6.65 -15.37
N GLU A 144 -3.18 6.99 -15.41
CA GLU A 144 -3.89 7.40 -16.63
C GLU A 144 -3.35 8.72 -17.17
N THR A 145 -3.14 9.72 -16.28
CA THR A 145 -2.57 11.01 -16.69
C THR A 145 -1.16 10.85 -17.24
N LEU A 146 -0.34 9.97 -16.67
CA LEU A 146 0.98 9.66 -17.22
C LEU A 146 0.86 9.07 -18.62
N ARG A 147 -0.06 8.10 -18.82
CA ARG A 147 -0.28 7.45 -20.12
C ARG A 147 -0.79 8.44 -21.18
N GLU A 148 -1.74 9.30 -20.85
CA GLU A 148 -2.24 10.36 -21.73
C GLU A 148 -1.16 11.33 -22.19
N ASN A 149 -0.13 11.51 -21.37
CA ASN A 149 1.05 12.30 -21.70
C ASN A 149 2.15 11.50 -22.40
N GLY A 150 1.87 10.27 -22.88
CA GLY A 150 2.79 9.43 -23.61
C GLY A 150 3.89 8.81 -22.75
N LEU A 151 3.63 8.63 -21.46
CA LEU A 151 4.52 7.96 -20.51
C LEU A 151 3.90 6.62 -20.11
N GLU A 152 4.42 5.53 -20.67
CA GLU A 152 3.96 4.16 -20.38
C GLU A 152 4.48 3.73 -19.00
N ALA A 153 3.73 4.09 -17.96
CA ALA A 153 4.04 3.70 -16.59
C ALA A 153 3.57 2.27 -16.30
N GLN A 154 4.46 1.44 -15.78
CA GLN A 154 4.17 0.06 -15.37
C GLN A 154 4.29 -0.05 -13.86
N ILE A 155 3.27 -0.61 -13.21
CA ILE A 155 3.34 -0.93 -11.79
C ILE A 155 4.43 -1.97 -11.57
N VAL A 156 5.34 -1.66 -10.68
CA VAL A 156 6.36 -2.61 -10.19
C VAL A 156 6.09 -2.90 -8.73
N GLY A 157 6.49 -4.10 -8.30
CA GLY A 157 6.37 -4.45 -6.88
C GLY A 157 7.06 -3.38 -6.04
N THR A 158 6.31 -2.80 -5.12
CA THR A 158 6.92 -1.95 -4.10
C THR A 158 7.79 -2.89 -3.29
N ASN A 159 9.11 -2.81 -3.47
CA ASN A 159 10.04 -3.63 -2.69
C ASN A 159 9.81 -3.30 -1.22
N ASP A 160 9.12 -4.19 -0.55
CA ASP A 160 9.14 -4.24 0.90
C ASP A 160 10.56 -4.67 1.27
N PRO A 161 11.36 -3.82 1.93
CA PRO A 161 12.69 -4.22 2.37
C PRO A 161 12.67 -5.40 3.34
N TYR A 162 11.48 -5.85 3.76
CA TYR A 162 11.25 -6.96 4.68
C TYR A 162 10.54 -8.16 4.02
N SER A 163 10.18 -8.10 2.74
CA SER A 163 9.71 -9.25 1.97
C SER A 163 10.91 -10.00 1.38
N SER A 164 11.53 -10.83 2.17
CA SER A 164 12.48 -11.86 1.74
C SER A 164 11.87 -13.23 1.95
#